data_04c77f2f71a2ac2e481ed704d8f9bd6f
#
_entry.id   04c77f2f71a2ac2e481ed704d8f9bd6f
#
_cell.length_a   1.000
_cell.length_b   1.000
_cell.length_c   1.000
_cell.angle_alpha   90.00
_cell.angle_beta   90.00
_cell.angle_gamma   90.00
#
_symmetry.space_group_name_H-M   'P 1'
#
loop_
_entity.id
_entity.type
_entity.pdbx_description
1 polymer ?
#
loop_
_entity_poly.entity_id
_entity_poly.type
_entity_poly.pdbx_seq_one_letter_code
_entity_poly.pdbx_strand_id
1 'polypeptide(L)'
;MTILSQFADSITRLIHIIEETQQEPIARAAQLIAQAIADKRRVHVLGTGAHSMMAAEEVLWRAGGLAAWNPILDPGTNLVHGAKRSVSFERMPGYGIAVLNANNVGSTEKEVMVLGNAYGIDPMSLDVAFECHRRGITVIAVTSSSYESIPKDSPLRHASRKNLYEVADVFIDCGIPLGDAMISVNGFEQMVGSASTILNCFIMNELEGAIVEQLMLLGANLPGGDEANKRWETEYGSSARYML
;
A
#
# COMPACT_ATOMS: atom_id res chain seq x y z
N MET A 1 17.65 -15.41 -24.47
CA MET A 1 16.71 -14.45 -23.87
C MET A 1 17.47 -13.15 -23.62
N THR A 2 16.97 -12.03 -24.05
CA THR A 2 17.62 -10.71 -23.79
C THR A 2 17.32 -10.26 -22.36
N ILE A 3 18.15 -9.37 -21.79
CA ILE A 3 17.88 -8.80 -20.46
C ILE A 3 16.51 -8.12 -20.42
N LEU A 4 16.13 -7.44 -21.49
CA LEU A 4 14.84 -6.77 -21.63
C LEU A 4 13.66 -7.75 -21.52
N SER A 5 13.73 -8.89 -22.24
CA SER A 5 12.69 -9.92 -22.16
C SER A 5 12.65 -10.62 -20.79
N GLN A 6 13.79 -10.81 -20.13
CA GLN A 6 13.82 -11.42 -18.79
C GLN A 6 13.02 -10.60 -17.76
N PHE A 7 13.16 -9.27 -17.78
CA PHE A 7 12.41 -8.42 -16.87
C PHE A 7 10.91 -8.45 -17.15
N ALA A 8 10.53 -8.25 -18.41
CA ALA A 8 9.13 -8.29 -18.83
C ALA A 8 8.46 -9.63 -18.47
N ASP A 9 9.11 -10.74 -18.79
CA ASP A 9 8.60 -12.09 -18.49
C ASP A 9 8.46 -12.33 -16.98
N SER A 10 9.42 -11.81 -16.20
CA SER A 10 9.38 -11.93 -14.73
C SER A 10 8.24 -11.14 -14.10
N ILE A 11 8.04 -9.89 -14.53
CA ILE A 11 6.93 -9.05 -14.06
C ILE A 11 5.58 -9.64 -14.48
N THR A 12 5.44 -10.04 -15.74
CA THR A 12 4.21 -10.66 -16.26
C THR A 12 3.85 -11.91 -15.46
N ARG A 13 4.83 -12.76 -15.18
CA ARG A 13 4.61 -13.96 -14.34
C ARG A 13 4.12 -13.61 -12.95
N LEU A 14 4.70 -12.60 -12.29
CA LEU A 14 4.27 -12.19 -10.95
C LEU A 14 2.87 -11.58 -10.97
N ILE A 15 2.51 -10.80 -12.00
CA ILE A 15 1.15 -10.30 -12.21
C ILE A 15 0.15 -11.46 -12.29
N HIS A 16 0.43 -12.49 -13.08
CA HIS A 16 -0.44 -13.66 -13.19
C HIS A 16 -0.55 -14.43 -11.85
N ILE A 17 0.54 -14.55 -11.10
CA ILE A 17 0.49 -15.17 -9.76
C ILE A 17 -0.42 -14.36 -8.83
N ILE A 18 -0.32 -13.04 -8.82
CA ILE A 18 -1.20 -12.16 -8.02
C ILE A 18 -2.66 -12.36 -8.47
N GLU A 19 -2.92 -12.30 -9.77
CA GLU A 19 -4.24 -12.50 -10.36
C GLU A 19 -4.86 -13.85 -9.95
N GLU A 20 -4.08 -14.93 -9.98
CA GLU A 20 -4.55 -16.27 -9.64
C GLU A 20 -4.72 -16.50 -8.14
N THR A 21 -3.87 -15.88 -7.30
CA THR A 21 -3.80 -16.22 -5.88
C THR A 21 -4.37 -15.17 -4.93
N GLN A 22 -4.53 -13.91 -5.38
CA GLN A 22 -4.95 -12.80 -4.50
C GLN A 22 -6.40 -12.31 -4.76
N GLN A 23 -7.19 -13.01 -5.54
CA GLN A 23 -8.58 -12.62 -5.82
C GLN A 23 -9.42 -12.50 -4.53
N GLU A 24 -9.35 -13.47 -3.63
CA GLU A 24 -10.09 -13.47 -2.38
C GLU A 24 -9.64 -12.37 -1.42
N PRO A 25 -8.32 -12.19 -1.13
CA PRO A 25 -7.84 -11.07 -0.35
C PRO A 25 -8.19 -9.69 -0.94
N ILE A 26 -8.09 -9.50 -2.25
CA ILE A 26 -8.46 -8.25 -2.93
C ILE A 26 -9.97 -8.00 -2.80
N ALA A 27 -10.80 -8.99 -3.06
CA ALA A 27 -12.25 -8.88 -2.91
C ALA A 27 -12.65 -8.55 -1.46
N ARG A 28 -11.99 -9.17 -0.47
CA ARG A 28 -12.22 -8.87 0.95
C ARG A 28 -11.81 -7.45 1.32
N ALA A 29 -10.65 -7.00 0.86
CA ALA A 29 -10.18 -5.63 1.05
C ALA A 29 -11.14 -4.62 0.41
N ALA A 30 -11.55 -4.88 -0.84
CA ALA A 30 -12.49 -4.05 -1.57
C ALA A 30 -13.84 -3.91 -0.85
N GLN A 31 -14.36 -5.01 -0.30
CA GLN A 31 -15.61 -4.99 0.47
C GLN A 31 -15.51 -4.08 1.71
N LEU A 32 -14.40 -4.19 2.47
CA LEU A 32 -14.16 -3.37 3.66
C LEU A 32 -14.05 -1.88 3.32
N ILE A 33 -13.32 -1.57 2.25
CA ILE A 33 -13.12 -0.20 1.76
C ILE A 33 -14.44 0.36 1.22
N ALA A 34 -15.15 -0.37 0.37
CA ALA A 34 -16.43 0.07 -0.17
C ALA A 34 -17.45 0.37 0.94
N GLN A 35 -17.52 -0.49 1.97
CA GLN A 35 -18.36 -0.25 3.13
C GLN A 35 -17.94 1.01 3.90
N ALA A 36 -16.62 1.23 4.08
CA ALA A 36 -16.13 2.44 4.73
C ALA A 36 -16.51 3.70 3.94
N ILE A 37 -16.37 3.66 2.61
CA ILE A 37 -16.79 4.77 1.72
C ILE A 37 -18.30 5.01 1.82
N ALA A 38 -19.11 3.97 1.72
CA ALA A 38 -20.58 4.08 1.83
C ALA A 38 -21.02 4.68 3.18
N ASP A 39 -20.30 4.36 4.25
CA ASP A 39 -20.52 4.89 5.59
C ASP A 39 -19.83 6.25 5.84
N LYS A 40 -19.27 6.88 4.80
CA LYS A 40 -18.54 8.16 4.87
C LYS A 40 -17.36 8.16 5.85
N ARG A 41 -16.69 7.03 5.98
CA ARG A 41 -15.47 6.88 6.78
C ARG A 41 -14.24 7.12 5.92
N ARG A 42 -13.16 7.56 6.53
CA ARG A 42 -11.90 7.78 5.83
C ARG A 42 -11.22 6.48 5.46
N VAL A 43 -10.69 6.46 4.24
CA VAL A 43 -9.85 5.37 3.73
C VAL A 43 -8.47 5.94 3.44
N HIS A 44 -7.53 5.63 4.29
CA HIS A 44 -6.14 6.09 4.18
C HIS A 44 -5.31 5.14 3.35
N VAL A 45 -4.34 5.68 2.62
CA VAL A 45 -3.28 4.89 1.96
C VAL A 45 -1.93 5.43 2.41
N LEU A 46 -1.07 4.57 2.93
CA LEU A 46 0.27 4.93 3.37
C LEU A 46 1.29 3.91 2.88
N GLY A 47 2.28 4.36 2.16
CA GLY A 47 3.49 3.58 1.88
C GLY A 47 4.57 3.90 2.92
N THR A 48 4.99 2.89 3.69
CA THR A 48 5.95 3.05 4.78
C THR A 48 7.39 2.81 4.32
N GLY A 49 7.83 3.55 3.35
CA GLY A 49 9.18 3.45 2.81
C GLY A 49 9.32 4.18 1.50
N ALA A 50 10.56 4.38 1.07
CA ALA A 50 10.92 5.20 -0.06
C ALA A 50 10.10 4.90 -1.34
N HIS A 51 10.18 3.66 -1.81
CA HIS A 51 9.47 3.22 -3.02
C HIS A 51 8.03 2.77 -2.73
N SER A 52 7.73 2.35 -1.50
CA SER A 52 6.39 1.96 -1.09
C SER A 52 5.40 3.12 -1.11
N MET A 53 5.89 4.35 -0.95
CA MET A 53 5.08 5.56 -1.05
C MET A 53 4.42 5.72 -2.43
N MET A 54 5.04 5.18 -3.49
CA MET A 54 4.50 5.25 -4.85
C MET A 54 3.13 4.58 -4.97
N ALA A 55 2.80 3.60 -4.13
CA ALA A 55 1.46 3.02 -4.08
C ALA A 55 0.40 4.02 -3.58
N ALA A 56 0.78 4.93 -2.67
CA ALA A 56 -0.10 6.00 -2.21
C ALA A 56 -0.17 7.15 -3.22
N GLU A 57 0.93 7.46 -3.91
CA GLU A 57 0.97 8.44 -5.00
C GLU A 57 0.16 7.96 -6.20
N GLU A 58 0.16 6.64 -6.49
CA GLU A 58 -0.55 6.04 -7.62
C GLU A 58 -2.06 6.32 -7.58
N VAL A 59 -2.68 6.28 -6.41
CA VAL A 59 -4.12 6.48 -6.25
C VAL A 59 -4.53 7.95 -6.09
N LEU A 60 -3.56 8.86 -5.97
CA LEU A 60 -3.84 10.28 -5.79
C LEU A 60 -4.09 10.97 -7.13
N TRP A 61 -5.28 11.54 -7.30
CA TRP A 61 -5.61 12.42 -8.44
C TRP A 61 -5.37 11.77 -9.81
N ARG A 62 -5.73 10.50 -9.94
CA ARG A 62 -5.57 9.72 -11.19
C ARG A 62 -6.85 9.78 -12.03
N ALA A 63 -6.67 9.84 -13.36
CA ALA A 63 -7.76 9.56 -14.28
C ALA A 63 -8.26 8.12 -14.09
N GLY A 64 -9.54 7.95 -13.78
CA GLY A 64 -10.13 6.66 -13.45
C GLY A 64 -9.98 6.23 -12.00
N GLY A 65 -9.28 7.00 -11.15
CA GLY A 65 -9.11 6.70 -9.74
C GLY A 65 -10.30 7.14 -8.87
N LEU A 66 -10.34 6.63 -7.64
CA LEU A 66 -11.38 6.95 -6.65
C LEU A 66 -11.00 8.20 -5.85
N ALA A 67 -11.87 9.22 -5.87
CA ALA A 67 -11.70 10.44 -5.07
C ALA A 67 -11.81 10.21 -3.54
N ALA A 68 -12.26 9.03 -3.13
CA ALA A 68 -12.43 8.67 -1.71
C ALA A 68 -11.11 8.30 -0.99
N TRP A 69 -10.02 8.13 -1.71
CA TRP A 69 -8.71 7.88 -1.13
C TRP A 69 -8.17 9.08 -0.37
N ASN A 70 -7.62 8.85 0.81
CA ASN A 70 -6.82 9.81 1.56
C ASN A 70 -5.37 9.36 1.65
N PRO A 71 -4.56 9.61 0.60
CA PRO A 71 -3.14 9.25 0.61
C PRO A 71 -2.38 10.08 1.65
N ILE A 72 -1.49 9.41 2.39
CA ILE A 72 -0.57 10.03 3.33
C ILE A 72 0.82 10.03 2.68
N LEU A 73 1.22 11.20 2.19
CA LEU A 73 2.51 11.40 1.54
C LEU A 73 3.47 12.02 2.55
N ASP A 74 4.19 11.15 3.27
CA ASP A 74 5.12 11.59 4.31
C ASP A 74 6.43 12.15 3.72
N PRO A 75 6.78 13.41 3.97
CA PRO A 75 8.02 14.00 3.43
C PRO A 75 9.29 13.39 4.04
N GLY A 76 9.22 12.74 5.19
CA GLY A 76 10.37 12.09 5.83
C GLY A 76 10.85 10.88 5.06
N THR A 77 9.94 10.03 4.62
CA THR A 77 10.24 8.82 3.87
C THR A 77 10.27 9.03 2.35
N ASN A 78 9.85 10.19 1.85
CA ASN A 78 9.92 10.50 0.43
C ASN A 78 11.35 10.67 -0.07
N LEU A 79 11.68 10.07 -1.22
CA LEU A 79 13.02 10.09 -1.83
C LEU A 79 13.49 11.48 -2.27
N VAL A 80 12.59 12.41 -2.53
CA VAL A 80 12.90 13.79 -2.91
C VAL A 80 13.83 14.47 -1.90
N HIS A 81 13.78 14.06 -0.65
CA HIS A 81 14.61 14.59 0.42
C HIS A 81 15.87 13.77 0.72
N GLY A 82 16.17 12.73 -0.09
CA GLY A 82 17.36 11.92 -0.02
C GLY A 82 17.15 10.49 0.49
N ALA A 83 17.72 9.51 -0.22
CA ALA A 83 17.52 8.09 0.05
C ALA A 83 17.97 7.65 1.45
N LYS A 84 19.15 8.10 1.92
CA LYS A 84 19.65 7.77 3.27
C LYS A 84 18.76 8.32 4.37
N ARG A 85 18.18 9.51 4.17
CA ARG A 85 17.22 10.10 5.08
C ARG A 85 15.94 9.28 5.15
N SER A 86 15.39 8.92 4.00
CA SER A 86 14.21 8.06 3.89
C SER A 86 14.37 6.76 4.69
N VAL A 87 15.44 6.02 4.45
CA VAL A 87 15.74 4.77 5.17
C VAL A 87 15.90 5.00 6.68
N SER A 88 16.46 6.14 7.10
CA SER A 88 16.62 6.46 8.52
C SER A 88 15.26 6.65 9.22
N PHE A 89 14.30 7.31 8.57
CA PHE A 89 12.95 7.49 9.10
C PHE A 89 12.14 6.19 9.09
N GLU A 90 12.21 5.41 8.02
CA GLU A 90 11.58 4.10 7.92
C GLU A 90 11.99 3.17 9.06
N ARG A 91 13.26 3.24 9.48
CA ARG A 91 13.83 2.41 10.55
C ARG A 91 13.74 3.03 11.95
N MET A 92 13.16 4.22 12.08
CA MET A 92 13.05 4.93 13.35
C MET A 92 11.80 4.47 14.10
N PRO A 93 11.95 3.81 15.28
CA PRO A 93 10.80 3.46 16.11
C PRO A 93 9.98 4.68 16.50
N GLY A 94 8.66 4.57 16.43
CA GLY A 94 7.71 5.64 16.77
C GLY A 94 7.49 6.67 15.65
N TYR A 95 8.29 6.67 14.59
CA TYR A 95 8.11 7.63 13.50
C TYR A 95 6.76 7.46 12.81
N GLY A 96 6.35 6.23 12.52
CA GLY A 96 5.05 5.94 11.93
C GLY A 96 3.89 6.49 12.77
N ILE A 97 3.98 6.41 14.10
CA ILE A 97 2.97 6.98 15.00
C ILE A 97 2.91 8.51 14.87
N ALA A 98 4.07 9.17 14.76
CA ALA A 98 4.12 10.61 14.55
C ALA A 98 3.47 11.02 13.21
N VAL A 99 3.69 10.23 12.14
CA VAL A 99 3.05 10.43 10.83
C VAL A 99 1.52 10.30 10.94
N LEU A 100 1.02 9.28 11.63
CA LEU A 100 -0.43 9.13 11.86
C LEU A 100 -1.02 10.32 12.61
N ASN A 101 -0.34 10.82 13.64
CA ASN A 101 -0.77 11.99 14.42
C ASN A 101 -0.81 13.26 13.56
N ALA A 102 0.24 13.51 12.77
CA ALA A 102 0.34 14.67 11.89
C ALA A 102 -0.74 14.70 10.80
N ASN A 103 -1.29 13.54 10.44
CA ASN A 103 -2.35 13.39 9.44
C ASN A 103 -3.75 13.17 10.06
N ASN A 104 -3.90 13.31 11.37
CA ASN A 104 -5.16 13.14 12.10
C ASN A 104 -5.84 11.77 11.81
N VAL A 105 -5.06 10.73 11.62
CA VAL A 105 -5.56 9.36 11.43
C VAL A 105 -6.21 8.88 12.73
N GLY A 106 -7.39 8.28 12.64
CA GLY A 106 -8.17 7.88 13.81
C GLY A 106 -8.97 9.02 14.46
N SER A 107 -9.17 10.12 13.74
CA SER A 107 -10.02 11.22 14.21
C SER A 107 -11.51 10.93 14.08
N THR A 108 -11.87 9.92 13.29
CA THR A 108 -13.22 9.38 13.15
C THR A 108 -13.23 7.88 13.48
N GLU A 109 -14.42 7.33 13.75
CA GLU A 109 -14.54 5.91 14.08
C GLU A 109 -14.43 5.02 12.85
N LYS A 110 -13.82 3.83 13.02
CA LYS A 110 -13.81 2.74 12.04
C LYS A 110 -13.22 3.14 10.68
N GLU A 111 -12.17 3.97 10.68
CA GLU A 111 -11.39 4.26 9.48
C GLU A 111 -10.72 2.99 8.94
N VAL A 112 -10.27 3.03 7.70
CA VAL A 112 -9.50 1.96 7.06
C VAL A 112 -8.13 2.49 6.66
N MET A 113 -7.09 1.69 6.87
CA MET A 113 -5.72 1.95 6.44
C MET A 113 -5.27 0.89 5.44
N VAL A 114 -4.97 1.29 4.21
CA VAL A 114 -4.21 0.47 3.26
C VAL A 114 -2.73 0.80 3.46
N LEU A 115 -1.97 -0.19 3.89
CA LEU A 115 -0.57 -0.04 4.26
C LEU A 115 0.31 -0.82 3.29
N GLY A 116 1.04 -0.09 2.44
CA GLY A 116 1.97 -0.65 1.48
C GLY A 116 3.41 -0.68 2.00
N ASN A 117 4.02 -1.85 2.04
CA ASN A 117 5.47 -2.01 2.20
C ASN A 117 5.87 -3.41 1.74
N ALA A 118 6.66 -3.48 0.67
CA ALA A 118 7.07 -4.75 0.08
C ALA A 118 7.76 -5.70 1.07
N TYR A 119 8.48 -5.17 2.04
CA TYR A 119 9.24 -5.96 3.02
C TYR A 119 8.44 -6.26 4.29
N GLY A 120 7.66 -5.30 4.78
CA GLY A 120 6.75 -5.47 5.89
C GLY A 120 7.38 -5.94 7.20
N ILE A 121 8.63 -5.59 7.47
CA ILE A 121 9.36 -6.01 8.68
C ILE A 121 9.95 -4.84 9.48
N ASP A 122 9.96 -3.64 8.90
CA ASP A 122 10.58 -2.45 9.42
C ASP A 122 9.78 -1.79 10.57
N PRO A 123 10.43 -0.96 11.40
CA PRO A 123 9.77 -0.26 12.50
C PRO A 123 8.57 0.57 12.08
N MET A 124 8.66 1.37 11.02
CA MET A 124 7.57 2.25 10.64
C MET A 124 6.32 1.47 10.26
N SER A 125 6.45 0.39 9.46
CA SER A 125 5.32 -0.43 9.03
C SER A 125 4.58 -1.07 10.20
N LEU A 126 5.33 -1.65 11.14
CA LEU A 126 4.74 -2.35 12.28
C LEU A 126 4.17 -1.37 13.31
N ASP A 127 4.85 -0.25 13.58
CA ASP A 127 4.34 0.81 14.46
C ASP A 127 3.01 1.37 13.95
N VAL A 128 2.91 1.62 12.64
CA VAL A 128 1.66 2.08 12.01
C VAL A 128 0.56 1.04 12.17
N ALA A 129 0.82 -0.23 11.87
CA ALA A 129 -0.18 -1.28 11.97
C ALA A 129 -0.69 -1.46 13.40
N PHE A 130 0.20 -1.55 14.38
CA PHE A 130 -0.18 -1.66 15.79
C PHE A 130 -0.95 -0.44 16.29
N GLU A 131 -0.52 0.76 15.92
CA GLU A 131 -1.19 1.98 16.33
C GLU A 131 -2.56 2.13 15.67
N CYS A 132 -2.72 1.73 14.41
CA CYS A 132 -4.01 1.65 13.74
C CYS A 132 -4.97 0.74 14.51
N HIS A 133 -4.54 -0.46 14.89
CA HIS A 133 -5.37 -1.36 15.71
C HIS A 133 -5.73 -0.75 17.06
N ARG A 134 -4.79 -0.09 17.73
CA ARG A 134 -5.05 0.61 19.00
C ARG A 134 -6.13 1.69 18.86
N ARG A 135 -6.24 2.31 17.67
CA ARG A 135 -7.26 3.32 17.32
C ARG A 135 -8.56 2.72 16.77
N GLY A 136 -8.66 1.40 16.65
CA GLY A 136 -9.83 0.72 16.08
C GLY A 136 -9.95 0.85 14.56
N ILE A 137 -8.81 1.04 13.88
CA ILE A 137 -8.70 1.18 12.42
C ILE A 137 -8.38 -0.18 11.82
N THR A 138 -9.13 -0.57 10.80
CA THR A 138 -8.87 -1.80 10.03
C THR A 138 -7.61 -1.62 9.17
N VAL A 139 -6.70 -2.59 9.22
CA VAL A 139 -5.44 -2.58 8.46
C VAL A 139 -5.50 -3.58 7.32
N ILE A 140 -5.34 -3.09 6.10
CA ILE A 140 -5.16 -3.89 4.88
C ILE A 140 -3.71 -3.74 4.47
N ALA A 141 -2.94 -4.82 4.47
CA ALA A 141 -1.53 -4.79 4.10
C ALA A 141 -1.31 -5.27 2.67
N VAL A 142 -0.54 -4.49 1.90
CA VAL A 142 0.06 -4.90 0.62
C VAL A 142 1.55 -5.11 0.87
N THR A 143 1.98 -6.37 1.01
CA THR A 143 3.34 -6.72 1.42
C THR A 143 3.70 -8.11 0.89
N SER A 144 4.95 -8.53 1.04
CA SER A 144 5.38 -9.86 0.59
C SER A 144 5.62 -10.82 1.76
N SER A 145 5.12 -12.04 1.64
CA SER A 145 5.41 -13.14 2.57
C SER A 145 6.87 -13.61 2.50
N SER A 146 7.59 -13.35 1.41
CA SER A 146 8.99 -13.79 1.20
C SER A 146 9.96 -13.30 2.27
N TYR A 147 9.65 -12.17 2.92
CA TYR A 147 10.49 -11.59 3.96
C TYR A 147 10.38 -12.29 5.33
N GLU A 148 9.55 -13.31 5.44
CA GLU A 148 9.55 -14.23 6.58
C GLU A 148 10.92 -14.88 6.78
N SER A 149 11.64 -15.15 5.69
CA SER A 149 12.97 -15.77 5.70
C SER A 149 14.08 -14.92 6.34
N ILE A 150 13.86 -13.61 6.53
CA ILE A 150 14.80 -12.75 7.26
C ILE A 150 14.83 -13.20 8.74
N PRO A 151 16.01 -13.43 9.34
CA PRO A 151 16.13 -13.84 10.74
C PRO A 151 15.35 -12.94 11.69
N LYS A 152 14.70 -13.53 12.70
CA LYS A 152 13.84 -12.79 13.66
C LYS A 152 14.64 -11.82 14.53
N ASP A 153 15.95 -12.01 14.68
CA ASP A 153 16.90 -11.14 15.40
C ASP A 153 17.60 -10.12 14.50
N SER A 154 17.25 -10.06 13.23
CA SER A 154 17.80 -9.08 12.29
C SER A 154 17.55 -7.64 12.77
N PRO A 155 18.55 -6.76 12.72
CA PRO A 155 18.39 -5.35 13.08
C PRO A 155 17.51 -4.56 12.10
N LEU A 156 17.12 -5.16 11.00
CA LEU A 156 16.17 -4.59 10.04
C LEU A 156 14.72 -4.71 10.52
N ARG A 157 14.47 -5.62 11.47
CA ARG A 157 13.10 -5.90 11.97
C ARG A 157 12.67 -4.96 13.06
N HIS A 158 11.38 -4.72 13.09
CA HIS A 158 10.72 -4.15 14.26
C HIS A 158 10.93 -5.01 15.52
N ALA A 159 10.94 -4.40 16.71
CA ALA A 159 11.17 -5.08 17.99
C ALA A 159 10.18 -6.20 18.30
N SER A 160 8.97 -6.17 17.73
CA SER A 160 7.99 -7.25 17.85
C SER A 160 8.42 -8.55 17.14
N ARG A 161 9.38 -8.48 16.23
CA ARG A 161 9.84 -9.57 15.35
C ARG A 161 8.76 -10.14 14.42
N LYS A 162 7.62 -9.47 14.31
CA LYS A 162 6.52 -9.86 13.42
C LYS A 162 6.77 -9.36 12.00
N ASN A 163 6.01 -9.93 11.05
CA ASN A 163 5.85 -9.40 9.71
C ASN A 163 4.52 -8.66 9.64
N LEU A 164 4.38 -7.72 8.72
CA LEU A 164 3.17 -6.92 8.55
C LEU A 164 1.95 -7.80 8.24
N TYR A 165 2.12 -8.84 7.41
CA TYR A 165 1.04 -9.78 7.08
C TYR A 165 0.51 -10.57 8.30
N GLU A 166 1.32 -10.74 9.37
CA GLU A 166 0.89 -11.40 10.61
C GLU A 166 0.04 -10.48 11.51
N VAL A 167 0.04 -9.19 11.21
CA VAL A 167 -0.64 -8.16 12.01
C VAL A 167 -1.88 -7.62 11.30
N ALA A 168 -1.88 -7.54 9.97
CA ALA A 168 -2.97 -6.99 9.20
C ALA A 168 -4.28 -7.79 9.32
N ASP A 169 -5.43 -7.11 9.20
CA ASP A 169 -6.75 -7.73 9.14
C ASP A 169 -7.02 -8.39 7.79
N VAL A 170 -6.44 -7.82 6.73
CA VAL A 170 -6.40 -8.40 5.39
C VAL A 170 -4.98 -8.29 4.85
N PHE A 171 -4.48 -9.37 4.29
CA PHE A 171 -3.17 -9.44 3.67
C PHE A 171 -3.28 -9.73 2.18
N ILE A 172 -2.72 -8.84 1.36
CA ILE A 172 -2.56 -9.02 -0.08
C ILE A 172 -1.07 -9.24 -0.33
N ASP A 173 -0.72 -10.44 -0.78
CA ASP A 173 0.67 -10.79 -1.09
C ASP A 173 1.07 -10.20 -2.44
N CYS A 174 2.00 -9.26 -2.44
CA CYS A 174 2.53 -8.68 -3.67
C CYS A 174 3.53 -9.59 -4.40
N GLY A 175 3.82 -10.79 -3.85
CA GLY A 175 4.61 -11.83 -4.49
C GLY A 175 6.07 -11.49 -4.78
N ILE A 176 6.59 -10.41 -4.20
CA ILE A 176 7.95 -9.92 -4.46
C ILE A 176 8.96 -10.84 -3.79
N PRO A 177 9.98 -11.32 -4.53
CA PRO A 177 11.02 -12.17 -3.95
C PRO A 177 11.91 -11.39 -2.98
N LEU A 178 12.60 -12.12 -2.12
CA LEU A 178 13.59 -11.54 -1.23
C LEU A 178 14.66 -10.77 -2.04
N GLY A 179 14.87 -9.52 -1.67
CA GLY A 179 15.83 -8.63 -2.35
C GLY A 179 15.24 -7.82 -3.50
N ASP A 180 13.96 -8.05 -3.88
CA ASP A 180 13.20 -7.27 -4.86
C ASP A 180 13.75 -7.31 -6.31
N ALA A 181 14.97 -7.75 -6.56
CA ALA A 181 15.61 -7.74 -7.86
C ALA A 181 15.33 -9.02 -8.67
N MET A 182 15.02 -8.87 -9.96
CA MET A 182 14.44 -9.91 -10.80
C MET A 182 15.38 -10.48 -11.86
N ILE A 183 16.46 -9.79 -12.19
CA ILE A 183 17.30 -10.11 -13.35
C ILE A 183 18.71 -10.48 -12.91
N SER A 184 19.20 -11.61 -13.39
CA SER A 184 20.62 -11.97 -13.34
C SER A 184 21.33 -11.54 -14.63
N VAL A 185 22.44 -10.84 -14.48
CA VAL A 185 23.26 -10.39 -15.60
C VAL A 185 24.56 -11.17 -15.61
N ASN A 186 24.89 -11.79 -16.73
CA ASN A 186 26.12 -12.60 -16.83
C ASN A 186 27.36 -11.75 -16.53
N GLY A 187 28.21 -12.22 -15.65
CA GLY A 187 29.43 -11.52 -15.21
C GLY A 187 29.16 -10.43 -14.14
N PHE A 188 27.93 -10.28 -13.65
CA PHE A 188 27.59 -9.39 -12.56
C PHE A 188 26.96 -10.17 -11.40
N GLU A 189 27.54 -10.06 -10.22
CA GLU A 189 27.17 -10.91 -9.07
C GLU A 189 25.78 -10.61 -8.51
N GLN A 190 25.36 -9.32 -8.54
CA GLN A 190 24.11 -8.88 -7.95
C GLN A 190 22.96 -8.96 -8.93
N MET A 191 21.78 -9.31 -8.44
CA MET A 191 20.53 -9.17 -9.19
C MET A 191 20.19 -7.69 -9.39
N VAL A 192 19.52 -7.36 -10.50
CA VAL A 192 19.08 -6.00 -10.85
C VAL A 192 17.60 -5.99 -11.27
N GLY A 193 17.00 -4.81 -11.37
CA GLY A 193 15.62 -4.65 -11.82
C GLY A 193 14.60 -4.96 -10.72
N SER A 194 14.21 -3.94 -9.95
CA SER A 194 13.25 -4.05 -8.85
C SER A 194 11.81 -4.16 -9.36
N ALA A 195 11.00 -5.01 -8.72
CA ALA A 195 9.62 -5.29 -9.09
C ALA A 195 8.60 -4.60 -8.18
N SER A 196 8.96 -4.27 -6.94
CA SER A 196 8.03 -3.89 -5.87
C SER A 196 7.11 -2.73 -6.24
N THR A 197 7.65 -1.65 -6.81
CA THR A 197 6.84 -0.49 -7.19
C THR A 197 5.78 -0.84 -8.23
N ILE A 198 6.17 -1.60 -9.27
CA ILE A 198 5.25 -2.01 -10.35
C ILE A 198 4.11 -2.86 -9.78
N LEU A 199 4.44 -3.86 -8.96
CA LEU A 199 3.45 -4.80 -8.44
C LEU A 199 2.56 -4.16 -7.38
N ASN A 200 3.09 -3.30 -6.51
CA ASN A 200 2.28 -2.56 -5.56
C ASN A 200 1.31 -1.61 -6.26
N CYS A 201 1.75 -0.87 -7.29
CA CYS A 201 0.87 -0.02 -8.08
C CYS A 201 -0.17 -0.84 -8.87
N PHE A 202 0.21 -2.01 -9.40
CA PHE A 202 -0.73 -2.93 -10.04
C PHE A 202 -1.84 -3.36 -9.06
N ILE A 203 -1.48 -3.82 -7.86
CA ILE A 203 -2.45 -4.21 -6.82
C ILE A 203 -3.37 -3.04 -6.44
N MET A 204 -2.85 -1.81 -6.34
CA MET A 204 -3.68 -0.66 -6.02
C MET A 204 -4.73 -0.37 -7.10
N ASN A 205 -4.38 -0.52 -8.39
CA ASN A 205 -5.33 -0.35 -9.50
C ASN A 205 -6.37 -1.49 -9.55
N GLU A 206 -5.96 -2.74 -9.31
CA GLU A 206 -6.89 -3.88 -9.19
C GLU A 206 -7.88 -3.67 -8.03
N LEU A 207 -7.36 -3.19 -6.90
CA LEU A 207 -8.18 -2.88 -5.73
C LEU A 207 -9.20 -1.77 -6.02
N GLU A 208 -8.82 -0.73 -6.78
CA GLU A 208 -9.76 0.33 -7.20
C GLU A 208 -10.91 -0.25 -8.03
N GLY A 209 -10.61 -1.09 -9.00
CA GLY A 209 -11.64 -1.77 -9.81
C GLY A 209 -12.59 -2.60 -8.95
N ALA A 210 -12.04 -3.41 -8.06
CA ALA A 210 -12.82 -4.23 -7.13
C ALA A 210 -13.68 -3.40 -6.15
N ILE A 211 -13.18 -2.25 -5.69
CA ILE A 211 -13.95 -1.33 -4.82
C ILE A 211 -15.15 -0.78 -5.58
N VAL A 212 -14.98 -0.35 -6.83
CA VAL A 212 -16.08 0.18 -7.64
C VAL A 212 -17.17 -0.88 -7.84
N GLU A 213 -16.78 -2.11 -8.12
CA GLU A 213 -17.72 -3.23 -8.21
C GLU A 213 -18.52 -3.41 -6.91
N GLN A 214 -17.86 -3.40 -5.75
CA GLN A 214 -18.52 -3.49 -4.45
C GLN A 214 -19.44 -2.29 -4.17
N LEU A 215 -19.02 -1.07 -4.52
CA LEU A 215 -19.86 0.12 -4.37
C LEU A 215 -21.12 0.04 -5.22
N MET A 216 -21.06 -0.53 -6.42
CA MET A 216 -22.24 -0.80 -7.25
C MET A 216 -23.18 -1.80 -6.57
N LEU A 217 -22.64 -2.85 -5.97
CA LEU A 217 -23.41 -3.84 -5.20
C LEU A 217 -24.10 -3.24 -3.98
N LEU A 218 -23.47 -2.26 -3.32
CA LEU A 218 -24.03 -1.51 -2.20
C LEU A 218 -25.08 -0.47 -2.63
N GLY A 219 -25.35 -0.34 -3.94
CA GLY A 219 -26.26 0.66 -4.49
C GLY A 219 -25.71 2.09 -4.47
N ALA A 220 -24.42 2.27 -4.22
CA ALA A 220 -23.71 3.53 -4.38
C ALA A 220 -23.52 3.80 -5.88
N ASN A 221 -24.54 4.38 -6.52
CA ASN A 221 -24.56 4.64 -7.95
C ASN A 221 -23.47 5.65 -8.29
N LEU A 222 -22.41 5.21 -8.96
CA LEU A 222 -21.37 6.06 -9.51
C LEU A 222 -21.77 6.45 -10.93
N PRO A 223 -22.20 7.71 -11.17
CA PRO A 223 -22.42 8.20 -12.53
C PRO A 223 -21.07 8.25 -13.26
N GLY A 224 -21.09 8.25 -14.59
CA GLY A 224 -19.87 8.15 -15.42
C GLY A 224 -18.74 9.11 -15.06
N GLY A 225 -17.53 8.64 -15.19
CA GLY A 225 -16.19 9.23 -15.12
C GLY A 225 -16.02 10.58 -14.39
N ASP A 226 -15.87 11.68 -15.15
CA ASP A 226 -15.61 13.02 -14.61
C ASP A 226 -16.72 13.59 -13.71
N GLU A 227 -17.97 13.22 -13.93
CA GLU A 227 -19.09 13.67 -13.09
C GLU A 227 -19.05 12.97 -11.74
N ALA A 228 -18.69 11.70 -11.71
CA ALA A 228 -18.51 10.96 -10.47
C ALA A 228 -17.37 11.55 -9.65
N ASN A 229 -16.24 11.81 -10.27
CA ASN A 229 -15.07 12.39 -9.61
C ASN A 229 -15.39 13.78 -9.02
N LYS A 230 -16.08 14.64 -9.74
CA LYS A 230 -16.53 15.96 -9.24
C LYS A 230 -17.47 15.84 -8.03
N ARG A 231 -18.38 14.88 -8.08
CA ARG A 231 -19.28 14.62 -6.94
C ARG A 231 -18.50 14.13 -5.73
N TRP A 232 -17.61 13.16 -5.91
CA TRP A 232 -16.77 12.62 -4.84
C TRP A 232 -15.79 13.67 -4.31
N GLU A 233 -15.21 14.51 -5.17
CA GLU A 233 -14.40 15.65 -4.77
C GLU A 233 -15.20 16.62 -3.88
N THR A 234 -16.43 16.95 -4.25
CA THR A 234 -17.31 17.79 -3.44
C THR A 234 -17.66 17.16 -2.10
N GLU A 235 -17.93 15.87 -2.08
CA GLU A 235 -18.38 15.14 -0.88
C GLU A 235 -17.24 14.76 0.06
N TYR A 236 -16.08 14.38 -0.47
CA TYR A 236 -14.96 13.83 0.27
C TYR A 236 -13.64 14.61 0.15
N GLY A 237 -13.55 15.57 -0.78
CA GLY A 237 -12.33 16.34 -1.03
C GLY A 237 -11.81 17.04 0.22
N SER A 238 -12.69 17.52 1.09
CA SER A 238 -12.32 18.10 2.40
C SER A 238 -11.73 17.09 3.37
N SER A 239 -11.89 15.79 3.13
CA SER A 239 -11.33 14.69 3.94
C SER A 239 -9.96 14.25 3.45
N ALA A 240 -9.58 14.60 2.23
CA ALA A 240 -8.30 14.27 1.61
C ALA A 240 -7.36 15.48 1.66
N ARG A 241 -6.35 15.42 2.54
CA ARG A 241 -5.43 16.53 2.82
C ARG A 241 -4.73 17.11 1.58
N TYR A 242 -4.50 16.31 0.56
CA TYR A 242 -3.75 16.68 -0.65
C TYR A 242 -4.64 17.07 -1.84
N MET A 243 -5.96 17.17 -1.62
CA MET A 243 -6.90 17.67 -2.63
C MET A 243 -7.22 19.17 -2.48
N LEU A 244 -6.64 19.84 -1.49
CA LEU A 244 -6.85 21.27 -1.19
C LEU A 244 -5.73 22.12 -1.76
#